data_06ef8254e682dd678bf07cdf4f195818
#
_entry.id   06ef8254e682dd678bf07cdf4f195818
#
_cell.length_a   1.000
_cell.length_b   1.000
_cell.length_c   1.000
_cell.angle_alpha   90.00
_cell.angle_beta   90.00
_cell.angle_gamma   90.00
#
_symmetry.space_group_name_H-M   'P 1'
#
loop_
_entity.id
_entity.type
_entity.pdbx_description
1 polymer ?
#
loop_
_entity_poly.entity_id
_entity_poly.type
_entity_poly.pdbx_seq_one_letter_code
_entity_poly.pdbx_strand_id
1 'polypeptide(L)'
;MQLDVLSQEETRDNVLETKEDGDEIKIVELKKKGEQLPAIKILVSCHKSEIVVQNDIICPIAVGADNGNKTSFEMRDNDGEDNISHLNARFCELTAQYWAYKNLKSDYYGFFHYRRYMSFRHFDTKCNINVPGIYNNIEQDFGLNESDIRQVLDGVDLLVPVQIPVGSNYNQYKAAHDIKDLEFCLRYISQKYPEYNGAVQRYMKDTNGYFYNVFVATKEIFFEYCNWLFDILMAFDNQKDYSDLDTYSIRTAGFLGERLFGVYVTHLKMTRPKLKIVHAPVVFIKNTHDNTPHVAKTKYKQSIGTSALNCVLPRGSRRREFCKKIYKSVFGKK
;
A
#
# COMPACT_ATOMS: atom_id res chain seq x y z
N MET A 1 1.96 -69.96 11.45
CA MET A 1 1.11 -68.80 11.58
C MET A 1 2.05 -67.57 11.46
N GLN A 2 2.22 -67.13 10.21
CA GLN A 2 3.12 -66.06 9.83
C GLN A 2 2.36 -64.71 9.98
N LEU A 3 2.98 -63.74 10.56
CA LEU A 3 2.55 -62.36 10.57
C LEU A 3 3.53 -61.56 9.72
N ASP A 4 3.07 -61.15 8.54
CA ASP A 4 3.76 -60.25 7.66
C ASP A 4 3.71 -58.82 8.21
N VAL A 5 4.88 -58.23 8.42
CA VAL A 5 5.07 -56.79 8.70
C VAL A 5 5.45 -56.15 7.37
N LEU A 6 4.53 -55.42 6.76
CA LEU A 6 4.79 -54.57 5.61
C LEU A 6 5.44 -53.27 6.08
N SER A 7 6.72 -53.11 5.78
CA SER A 7 7.44 -51.84 5.87
C SER A 7 7.08 -51.00 4.65
N GLN A 8 6.47 -49.84 4.88
CA GLN A 8 6.34 -48.79 3.86
C GLN A 8 7.66 -48.02 3.77
N GLU A 9 8.41 -48.25 2.71
CA GLU A 9 9.49 -47.38 2.27
C GLU A 9 8.90 -46.15 1.57
N GLU A 10 9.08 -44.97 2.18
CA GLU A 10 8.86 -43.69 1.51
C GLU A 10 9.97 -43.47 0.48
N THR A 11 9.64 -43.63 -0.79
CA THR A 11 10.51 -43.27 -1.91
C THR A 11 10.61 -41.75 -2.01
N ARG A 12 11.79 -41.20 -1.66
CA ARG A 12 12.19 -39.82 -1.94
C ARG A 12 12.68 -39.75 -3.38
N ASP A 13 11.84 -39.26 -4.28
CA ASP A 13 12.27 -38.87 -5.63
C ASP A 13 12.73 -37.41 -5.62
N ASN A 14 14.03 -37.22 -5.43
CA ASN A 14 14.72 -35.96 -5.76
C ASN A 14 15.13 -36.04 -7.21
N VAL A 15 14.47 -35.29 -8.10
CA VAL A 15 14.92 -35.15 -9.49
C VAL A 15 15.86 -33.96 -9.56
N LEU A 16 17.15 -34.25 -9.77
CA LEU A 16 18.19 -33.27 -10.10
C LEU A 16 18.25 -33.15 -11.63
N GLU A 17 17.78 -32.06 -12.20
CA GLU A 17 18.17 -31.66 -13.57
C GLU A 17 19.42 -30.80 -13.52
N THR A 18 20.52 -31.36 -13.99
CA THR A 18 21.75 -30.61 -14.25
C THR A 18 21.73 -30.08 -15.68
N LYS A 19 21.74 -28.76 -15.86
CA LYS A 19 22.17 -28.12 -17.11
C LYS A 19 23.58 -27.57 -16.91
N GLU A 20 24.52 -28.13 -17.63
CA GLU A 20 25.87 -27.57 -17.80
C GLU A 20 25.79 -26.46 -18.84
N ASP A 21 25.96 -25.22 -18.43
CA ASP A 21 26.64 -24.16 -19.17
C ASP A 21 27.15 -23.13 -18.15
N GLY A 22 28.42 -22.82 -18.25
CA GLY A 22 29.25 -22.19 -17.24
C GLY A 22 28.67 -20.90 -16.65
N ASP A 23 28.85 -20.83 -15.35
CA ASP A 23 28.66 -19.77 -14.37
C ASP A 23 27.47 -19.93 -13.44
N GLU A 24 27.83 -20.18 -12.14
CA GLU A 24 27.00 -20.19 -10.93
C GLU A 24 25.82 -21.18 -10.86
N ILE A 25 26.09 -22.30 -10.17
CA ILE A 25 25.03 -23.24 -9.69
C ILE A 25 24.15 -22.51 -8.68
N LYS A 26 22.99 -22.04 -9.09
CA LYS A 26 21.89 -21.69 -8.18
C LYS A 26 21.19 -22.98 -7.77
N ILE A 27 21.42 -23.43 -6.53
CA ILE A 27 20.59 -24.47 -5.91
C ILE A 27 19.21 -23.87 -5.68
N VAL A 28 18.26 -24.17 -6.56
CA VAL A 28 16.83 -23.93 -6.33
C VAL A 28 16.33 -25.11 -5.52
N GLU A 29 16.13 -24.95 -4.20
CA GLU A 29 15.39 -25.92 -3.40
C GLU A 29 13.98 -26.04 -3.96
N LEU A 30 13.70 -27.17 -4.62
CA LEU A 30 12.35 -27.54 -5.06
C LEU A 30 11.48 -27.74 -3.82
N LYS A 31 10.51 -26.88 -3.60
CA LYS A 31 9.45 -27.04 -2.60
C LYS A 31 8.76 -28.39 -2.81
N LYS A 32 8.42 -29.09 -1.74
CA LYS A 32 7.77 -30.41 -1.73
C LYS A 32 6.57 -30.42 -2.67
N LYS A 33 6.52 -31.38 -3.56
CA LYS A 33 5.41 -31.65 -4.48
C LYS A 33 4.13 -31.87 -3.67
N GLY A 34 3.21 -30.87 -3.67
CA GLY A 34 1.92 -30.96 -2.98
C GLY A 34 1.51 -29.76 -2.12
N GLU A 35 2.41 -28.81 -1.81
CA GLU A 35 2.00 -27.59 -1.13
C GLU A 35 1.37 -26.60 -2.13
N GLN A 36 0.09 -26.31 -1.93
CA GLN A 36 -0.60 -25.27 -2.72
C GLN A 36 0.06 -23.91 -2.45
N LEU A 37 0.47 -23.22 -3.51
CA LEU A 37 1.05 -21.88 -3.37
C LEU A 37 0.04 -20.93 -2.72
N PRO A 38 0.47 -20.03 -1.81
CA PRO A 38 -0.43 -19.10 -1.18
C PRO A 38 -1.14 -18.21 -2.22
N ALA A 39 -2.43 -18.02 -2.03
CA ALA A 39 -3.21 -17.10 -2.83
C ALA A 39 -2.79 -15.66 -2.51
N ILE A 40 -2.47 -14.87 -3.54
CA ILE A 40 -2.07 -13.48 -3.41
C ILE A 40 -3.00 -12.62 -4.27
N LYS A 41 -3.60 -11.58 -3.70
CA LYS A 41 -4.39 -10.59 -4.42
C LYS A 41 -3.96 -9.19 -4.02
N ILE A 42 -3.58 -8.39 -5.01
CA ILE A 42 -3.18 -7.00 -4.85
C ILE A 42 -4.18 -6.14 -5.63
N LEU A 43 -5.04 -5.42 -4.92
CA LEU A 43 -6.07 -4.59 -5.52
C LEU A 43 -5.51 -3.22 -5.91
N VAL A 44 -5.76 -2.79 -7.15
CA VAL A 44 -5.39 -1.46 -7.65
C VAL A 44 -6.62 -0.59 -7.66
N SER A 45 -6.74 0.34 -6.71
CA SER A 45 -7.88 1.25 -6.59
C SER A 45 -7.95 2.24 -7.75
N CYS A 46 -9.06 2.22 -8.51
CA CYS A 46 -9.31 3.03 -9.68
C CYS A 46 -10.67 3.73 -9.55
N HIS A 47 -10.70 5.07 -9.53
CA HIS A 47 -11.96 5.85 -9.52
C HIS A 47 -12.42 6.29 -10.93
N LYS A 48 -11.64 5.96 -11.95
CA LYS A 48 -11.92 6.21 -13.38
C LYS A 48 -11.17 5.19 -14.21
N SER A 49 -11.53 5.05 -15.49
CA SER A 49 -10.82 4.20 -16.44
C SER A 49 -9.41 4.74 -16.68
N GLU A 50 -8.41 3.90 -16.43
CA GLU A 50 -6.99 4.21 -16.54
C GLU A 50 -6.23 3.00 -17.08
N ILE A 51 -5.06 3.24 -17.66
CA ILE A 51 -4.13 2.15 -17.96
C ILE A 51 -3.42 1.77 -16.67
N VAL A 52 -3.51 0.50 -16.32
CA VAL A 52 -2.96 -0.06 -15.08
C VAL A 52 -2.21 -1.36 -15.35
N VAL A 53 -1.30 -1.73 -14.47
CA VAL A 53 -0.72 -3.08 -14.46
C VAL A 53 -1.82 -4.03 -13.96
N GLN A 54 -2.03 -5.10 -14.70
CA GLN A 54 -3.02 -6.14 -14.40
C GLN A 54 -2.49 -7.51 -14.77
N ASN A 55 -2.61 -8.47 -13.86
CA ASN A 55 -2.29 -9.89 -14.05
C ASN A 55 -3.06 -10.72 -13.02
N ASP A 56 -2.75 -12.02 -12.86
CA ASP A 56 -3.47 -12.92 -11.94
C ASP A 56 -3.37 -12.51 -10.47
N ILE A 57 -2.34 -11.75 -10.10
CA ILE A 57 -2.12 -11.25 -8.73
C ILE A 57 -2.57 -9.79 -8.58
N ILE A 58 -2.25 -8.94 -9.55
CA ILE A 58 -2.56 -7.50 -9.53
C ILE A 58 -3.89 -7.29 -10.24
N CYS A 59 -4.92 -6.92 -9.48
CA CYS A 59 -6.30 -6.84 -9.92
C CYS A 59 -6.83 -5.40 -9.76
N PRO A 60 -7.21 -4.69 -10.85
CA PRO A 60 -7.87 -3.40 -10.72
C PRO A 60 -9.27 -3.55 -10.13
N ILE A 61 -9.62 -2.62 -9.23
CA ILE A 61 -10.94 -2.52 -8.62
C ILE A 61 -11.49 -1.10 -8.79
N ALA A 62 -12.72 -0.99 -9.30
CA ALA A 62 -13.46 0.27 -9.36
C ALA A 62 -13.86 0.70 -7.94
N VAL A 63 -13.44 1.90 -7.50
CA VAL A 63 -13.82 2.43 -6.19
C VAL A 63 -14.83 3.58 -6.32
N GLY A 64 -15.76 3.68 -5.34
CA GLY A 64 -16.85 4.64 -5.39
C GLY A 64 -17.89 4.30 -6.47
N ALA A 65 -18.12 3.02 -6.71
CA ALA A 65 -19.07 2.57 -7.71
C ALA A 65 -20.51 3.07 -7.41
N ASP A 66 -20.90 3.13 -6.12
CA ASP A 66 -22.18 3.71 -5.67
C ASP A 66 -22.27 5.23 -5.89
N ASN A 67 -21.15 5.92 -5.99
CA ASN A 67 -21.10 7.36 -6.25
C ASN A 67 -21.12 7.70 -7.77
N GLY A 68 -21.37 6.69 -8.61
CA GLY A 68 -21.46 6.87 -10.05
C GLY A 68 -20.10 6.93 -10.77
N ASN A 69 -19.01 6.56 -10.13
CA ASN A 69 -17.69 6.45 -10.75
C ASN A 69 -17.76 5.38 -11.87
N LYS A 70 -17.54 5.81 -13.11
CA LYS A 70 -17.56 4.91 -14.26
C LYS A 70 -16.15 4.44 -14.59
N THR A 71 -15.96 3.14 -14.54
CA THR A 71 -14.72 2.47 -14.98
C THR A 71 -15.07 1.29 -15.87
N SER A 72 -14.09 0.82 -16.65
CA SER A 72 -14.21 -0.41 -17.46
C SER A 72 -13.83 -1.68 -16.69
N PHE A 73 -13.46 -1.57 -15.42
CA PHE A 73 -13.04 -2.71 -14.60
C PHE A 73 -14.25 -3.50 -14.10
N GLU A 74 -14.13 -4.83 -14.15
CA GLU A 74 -15.21 -5.75 -13.75
C GLU A 74 -15.41 -5.75 -12.23
N MET A 75 -14.31 -5.83 -11.47
CA MET A 75 -14.35 -5.83 -10.01
C MET A 75 -14.71 -4.43 -9.49
N ARG A 76 -15.64 -4.36 -8.55
CA ARG A 76 -16.13 -3.11 -7.96
C ARG A 76 -16.17 -3.19 -6.44
N ASP A 77 -15.98 -2.05 -5.78
CA ASP A 77 -16.02 -1.95 -4.32
C ASP A 77 -17.45 -1.99 -3.73
N ASN A 78 -18.48 -2.13 -4.59
CA ASN A 78 -19.87 -2.38 -4.21
C ASN A 78 -20.36 -3.79 -4.60
N ASP A 79 -19.48 -4.66 -5.10
CA ASP A 79 -19.83 -6.05 -5.33
C ASP A 79 -20.02 -6.77 -3.96
N GLY A 80 -21.13 -7.49 -3.79
CA GLY A 80 -21.47 -8.14 -2.53
C GLY A 80 -22.27 -7.25 -1.56
N GLU A 81 -22.76 -7.85 -0.48
CA GLU A 81 -23.70 -7.20 0.44
C GLU A 81 -23.01 -6.26 1.45
N ASP A 82 -21.80 -6.59 1.92
CA ASP A 82 -21.10 -5.82 2.94
C ASP A 82 -19.99 -4.95 2.29
N ASN A 83 -20.31 -3.69 2.03
CA ASN A 83 -19.42 -2.71 1.43
C ASN A 83 -19.69 -1.28 1.97
N ILE A 84 -18.78 -0.36 1.69
CA ILE A 84 -18.87 1.06 2.02
C ILE A 84 -18.60 1.94 0.78
N SER A 85 -18.92 1.48 -0.41
CA SER A 85 -18.66 2.17 -1.67
C SER A 85 -19.25 3.59 -1.69
N HIS A 86 -20.44 3.79 -1.13
CA HIS A 86 -21.10 5.09 -0.99
C HIS A 86 -20.30 6.10 -0.13
N LEU A 87 -19.38 5.63 0.72
CA LEU A 87 -18.49 6.49 1.52
C LEU A 87 -17.20 6.88 0.79
N ASN A 88 -17.00 6.48 -0.46
CA ASN A 88 -15.72 6.67 -1.18
C ASN A 88 -15.25 8.13 -1.23
N ALA A 89 -16.15 9.11 -1.29
CA ALA A 89 -15.76 10.53 -1.24
C ALA A 89 -14.95 10.87 0.01
N ARG A 90 -15.20 10.20 1.14
CA ARG A 90 -14.54 10.39 2.44
C ARG A 90 -13.42 9.39 2.70
N PHE A 91 -13.64 8.12 2.37
CA PHE A 91 -12.74 7.00 2.64
C PHE A 91 -11.73 6.74 1.52
N CYS A 92 -11.94 7.29 0.32
CA CYS A 92 -11.06 7.11 -0.83
C CYS A 92 -10.78 5.62 -1.13
N GLU A 93 -9.52 5.24 -1.30
CA GLU A 93 -9.06 3.87 -1.56
C GLU A 93 -9.36 2.88 -0.43
N LEU A 94 -9.69 3.36 0.76
CA LEU A 94 -10.07 2.49 1.89
C LEU A 94 -11.37 1.73 1.64
N THR A 95 -12.24 2.18 0.71
CA THR A 95 -13.43 1.41 0.32
C THR A 95 -13.07 0.08 -0.33
N ALA A 96 -11.97 0.03 -1.11
CA ALA A 96 -11.44 -1.23 -1.64
C ALA A 96 -10.85 -2.12 -0.54
N GLN A 97 -10.20 -1.54 0.48
CA GLN A 97 -9.69 -2.31 1.62
C GLN A 97 -10.83 -2.91 2.44
N TYR A 98 -11.90 -2.14 2.70
CA TYR A 98 -13.09 -2.63 3.39
C TYR A 98 -13.76 -3.76 2.59
N TRP A 99 -13.96 -3.55 1.28
CA TRP A 99 -14.54 -4.57 0.40
C TRP A 99 -13.73 -5.87 0.43
N ALA A 100 -12.40 -5.79 0.32
CA ALA A 100 -11.53 -6.97 0.38
C ALA A 100 -11.61 -7.68 1.73
N TYR A 101 -11.67 -6.93 2.83
CA TYR A 101 -11.82 -7.46 4.18
C TYR A 101 -13.11 -8.28 4.33
N LYS A 102 -14.20 -7.87 3.68
CA LYS A 102 -15.52 -8.51 3.79
C LYS A 102 -15.76 -9.61 2.76
N ASN A 103 -15.26 -9.43 1.53
CA ASN A 103 -15.71 -10.22 0.38
C ASN A 103 -14.59 -11.05 -0.28
N LEU A 104 -13.30 -10.70 -0.10
CA LEU A 104 -12.20 -11.37 -0.77
C LEU A 104 -11.61 -12.49 0.09
N LYS A 105 -11.26 -13.62 -0.55
CA LYS A 105 -10.53 -14.73 0.08
C LYS A 105 -9.14 -14.83 -0.53
N SER A 106 -8.11 -14.65 0.28
CA SER A 106 -6.71 -14.73 -0.12
C SER A 106 -5.83 -15.05 1.10
N ASP A 107 -4.57 -15.43 0.90
CA ASP A 107 -3.58 -15.61 1.97
C ASP A 107 -2.77 -14.32 2.17
N TYR A 108 -2.56 -13.55 1.07
CA TYR A 108 -1.97 -12.22 1.10
C TYR A 108 -2.93 -11.21 0.46
N TYR A 109 -3.04 -10.06 1.09
CA TYR A 109 -3.86 -8.92 0.68
C TYR A 109 -2.97 -7.72 0.42
N GLY A 110 -2.99 -7.21 -0.83
CA GLY A 110 -2.24 -6.02 -1.20
C GLY A 110 -3.15 -4.90 -1.70
N PHE A 111 -2.68 -3.65 -1.52
CA PHE A 111 -3.42 -2.47 -1.95
C PHE A 111 -2.48 -1.49 -2.63
N PHE A 112 -2.80 -1.17 -3.88
CA PHE A 112 -2.14 -0.18 -4.70
C PHE A 112 -3.17 0.88 -5.16
N HIS A 113 -2.68 1.90 -5.79
CA HIS A 113 -3.50 2.90 -6.46
C HIS A 113 -3.06 2.97 -7.92
N TYR A 114 -3.95 3.29 -8.85
CA TYR A 114 -3.66 3.30 -10.29
C TYR A 114 -2.42 4.11 -10.69
N ARG A 115 -1.92 4.98 -9.83
CA ARG A 115 -0.68 5.76 -10.02
C ARG A 115 0.40 5.47 -8.98
N ARG A 116 0.24 4.47 -8.12
CA ARG A 116 1.17 4.17 -7.02
C ARG A 116 1.23 2.68 -6.82
N TYR A 117 2.35 2.09 -7.18
CA TYR A 117 2.63 0.67 -7.02
C TYR A 117 3.82 0.52 -6.09
N MET A 118 3.91 -0.56 -5.34
CA MET A 118 5.16 -0.91 -4.66
C MET A 118 6.06 -1.66 -5.63
N SER A 119 7.36 -1.38 -5.57
CA SER A 119 8.34 -2.17 -6.31
C SER A 119 8.68 -3.45 -5.55
N PHE A 120 8.68 -4.58 -6.24
CA PHE A 120 9.22 -5.85 -5.74
C PHE A 120 10.70 -6.03 -6.14
N ARG A 121 11.32 -4.96 -6.58
CA ARG A 121 12.76 -4.80 -6.84
C ARG A 121 13.22 -3.49 -6.21
N HIS A 122 14.51 -3.15 -6.36
CA HIS A 122 15.06 -1.86 -5.88
C HIS A 122 14.95 -1.61 -4.36
N PHE A 123 15.06 -2.67 -3.54
CA PHE A 123 14.99 -2.57 -2.07
C PHE A 123 16.13 -1.76 -1.43
N ASP A 124 17.20 -1.48 -2.16
CA ASP A 124 18.29 -0.56 -1.81
C ASP A 124 17.87 0.91 -1.86
N THR A 125 16.77 1.22 -2.58
CA THR A 125 16.25 2.56 -2.77
C THR A 125 15.42 3.01 -1.57
N LYS A 126 15.89 4.09 -0.89
CA LYS A 126 15.22 4.66 0.29
C LYS A 126 14.24 5.79 -0.03
N CYS A 127 13.87 5.97 -1.28
CA CYS A 127 12.94 7.00 -1.73
C CYS A 127 12.01 6.46 -2.82
N ASN A 128 10.90 7.17 -3.03
CA ASN A 128 9.96 6.83 -4.08
C ASN A 128 10.55 7.02 -5.48
N ILE A 129 10.13 6.20 -6.43
CA ILE A 129 10.57 6.20 -7.82
C ILE A 129 9.51 6.89 -8.68
N ASN A 130 9.89 7.81 -9.55
CA ASN A 130 8.94 8.48 -10.45
C ASN A 130 9.14 7.99 -11.88
N VAL A 131 8.05 7.53 -12.50
CA VAL A 131 8.01 7.14 -13.92
C VAL A 131 7.02 8.03 -14.69
N PRO A 132 7.31 8.35 -15.96
CA PRO A 132 6.48 9.28 -16.74
C PRO A 132 5.10 8.71 -17.10
N GLY A 133 4.98 7.40 -17.26
CA GLY A 133 3.75 6.71 -17.64
C GLY A 133 3.88 5.20 -17.48
N ILE A 134 2.85 4.46 -17.88
CA ILE A 134 2.90 3.00 -18.05
C ILE A 134 3.67 2.71 -19.35
N TYR A 135 4.55 1.72 -19.33
CA TYR A 135 5.36 1.29 -20.47
C TYR A 135 5.55 -0.24 -20.47
N ASN A 136 5.93 -0.82 -21.60
CA ASN A 136 5.90 -2.27 -21.83
C ASN A 136 6.70 -3.10 -20.81
N ASN A 137 7.81 -2.59 -20.29
CA ASN A 137 8.67 -3.33 -19.37
C ASN A 137 8.45 -2.96 -17.89
N ILE A 138 7.36 -2.24 -17.55
CA ILE A 138 7.12 -1.76 -16.18
C ILE A 138 7.04 -2.92 -15.18
N GLU A 139 6.45 -4.04 -15.60
CA GLU A 139 6.30 -5.22 -14.76
C GLU A 139 7.65 -5.84 -14.43
N GLN A 140 8.53 -5.96 -15.43
CA GLN A 140 9.88 -6.50 -15.27
C GLN A 140 10.77 -5.55 -14.47
N ASP A 141 10.72 -4.25 -14.80
CA ASP A 141 11.60 -3.25 -14.16
C ASP A 141 11.31 -3.10 -12.66
N PHE A 142 10.06 -3.26 -12.27
CA PHE A 142 9.63 -3.10 -10.86
C PHE A 142 9.19 -4.40 -10.19
N GLY A 143 9.33 -5.55 -10.88
CA GLY A 143 8.95 -6.85 -10.33
C GLY A 143 7.45 -6.99 -10.09
N LEU A 144 6.62 -6.36 -10.94
CA LEU A 144 5.16 -6.42 -10.83
C LEU A 144 4.57 -7.67 -11.53
N ASN A 145 5.37 -8.71 -11.70
CA ASN A 145 5.00 -10.02 -12.22
C ASN A 145 4.86 -11.05 -11.08
N GLU A 146 4.18 -12.14 -11.35
CA GLU A 146 3.89 -13.17 -10.35
C GLU A 146 5.15 -13.74 -9.70
N SER A 147 6.19 -14.05 -10.46
CA SER A 147 7.44 -14.66 -9.97
C SER A 147 8.13 -13.77 -8.93
N ASP A 148 8.36 -12.48 -9.27
CA ASP A 148 9.04 -11.55 -8.38
C ASP A 148 8.19 -11.27 -7.13
N ILE A 149 6.85 -11.14 -7.28
CA ILE A 149 5.93 -10.91 -6.16
C ILE A 149 6.00 -12.09 -5.17
N ARG A 150 5.88 -13.33 -5.66
CA ARG A 150 5.95 -14.53 -4.83
C ARG A 150 7.29 -14.67 -4.13
N GLN A 151 8.39 -14.44 -4.87
CA GLN A 151 9.73 -14.52 -4.31
C GLN A 151 9.93 -13.53 -3.15
N VAL A 152 9.46 -12.29 -3.30
CA VAL A 152 9.59 -11.27 -2.26
C VAL A 152 8.72 -11.55 -1.05
N LEU A 153 7.49 -12.04 -1.29
CA LEU A 153 6.53 -12.30 -0.21
C LEU A 153 6.80 -13.60 0.54
N ASP A 154 7.73 -14.44 0.09
CA ASP A 154 8.06 -15.69 0.78
C ASP A 154 8.59 -15.42 2.19
N GLY A 155 7.80 -15.84 3.18
CA GLY A 155 8.06 -15.61 4.60
C GLY A 155 8.02 -14.14 5.04
N VAL A 156 7.47 -13.22 4.23
CA VAL A 156 7.24 -11.82 4.62
C VAL A 156 5.84 -11.68 5.18
N ASP A 157 5.71 -11.13 6.38
CA ASP A 157 4.42 -10.90 7.04
C ASP A 157 3.75 -9.61 6.56
N LEU A 158 4.56 -8.57 6.33
CA LEU A 158 4.07 -7.25 5.95
C LEU A 158 5.09 -6.51 5.07
N LEU A 159 4.69 -6.14 3.86
CA LEU A 159 5.43 -5.27 2.96
C LEU A 159 4.84 -3.87 3.05
N VAL A 160 5.65 -2.88 3.44
CA VAL A 160 5.23 -1.48 3.65
C VAL A 160 6.02 -0.52 2.77
N PRO A 161 5.49 0.67 2.43
CA PRO A 161 6.26 1.66 1.70
C PRO A 161 7.46 2.16 2.51
N VAL A 162 8.53 2.57 1.81
CA VAL A 162 9.60 3.33 2.46
C VAL A 162 9.03 4.58 3.11
N GLN A 163 9.47 4.87 4.32
CA GLN A 163 9.03 6.04 5.06
C GLN A 163 9.56 7.34 4.44
N ILE A 164 8.78 8.41 4.56
CA ILE A 164 9.10 9.73 4.03
C ILE A 164 9.39 10.69 5.17
N PRO A 165 10.51 11.47 5.10
CA PRO A 165 10.82 12.51 6.09
C PRO A 165 9.74 13.60 6.10
N VAL A 166 9.21 13.93 7.29
CA VAL A 166 8.11 14.89 7.49
C VAL A 166 8.33 15.86 8.65
N GLY A 167 9.40 15.71 9.41
CA GLY A 167 9.69 16.47 10.62
C GLY A 167 8.97 15.92 11.86
N SER A 168 7.66 15.72 11.83
CA SER A 168 6.88 14.97 12.82
C SER A 168 5.52 14.64 12.23
N ASN A 169 5.04 13.42 12.41
CA ASN A 169 3.77 12.98 11.83
C ASN A 169 2.59 13.81 12.36
N TYR A 170 2.57 14.16 13.65
CA TYR A 170 1.55 15.04 14.23
C TYR A 170 1.56 16.42 13.60
N ASN A 171 2.72 17.09 13.54
CA ASN A 171 2.83 18.43 12.99
C ASN A 171 2.57 18.47 11.47
N GLN A 172 2.94 17.41 10.76
CA GLN A 172 2.66 17.28 9.33
C GLN A 172 1.14 17.21 9.09
N TYR A 173 0.41 16.39 9.88
CA TYR A 173 -1.04 16.35 9.78
C TYR A 173 -1.68 17.70 10.12
N LYS A 174 -1.30 18.30 11.26
CA LYS A 174 -1.76 19.63 11.68
C LYS A 174 -1.52 20.71 10.64
N ALA A 175 -0.43 20.61 9.87
CA ALA A 175 -0.10 21.57 8.82
C ALA A 175 -0.94 21.38 7.54
N ALA A 176 -1.43 20.16 7.27
CA ALA A 176 -2.11 19.79 6.04
C ALA A 176 -3.64 19.68 6.18
N HIS A 177 -4.13 19.35 7.39
CA HIS A 177 -5.53 18.97 7.66
C HIS A 177 -6.02 19.58 8.98
N ASP A 178 -7.30 19.40 9.30
CA ASP A 178 -7.84 19.76 10.62
C ASP A 178 -7.29 18.78 11.67
N ILE A 179 -6.53 19.31 12.61
CA ILE A 179 -5.91 18.49 13.67
C ILE A 179 -6.93 17.81 14.59
N LYS A 180 -8.13 18.41 14.74
CA LYS A 180 -9.19 17.87 15.59
C LYS A 180 -9.60 16.47 15.14
N ASP A 181 -9.53 16.20 13.84
CA ASP A 181 -9.88 14.90 13.25
C ASP A 181 -8.90 13.81 13.72
N LEU A 182 -7.60 14.09 13.63
CA LEU A 182 -6.58 13.19 14.16
C LEU A 182 -6.70 13.04 15.68
N GLU A 183 -6.87 14.13 16.41
CA GLU A 183 -7.01 14.11 17.87
C GLU A 183 -8.23 13.31 18.34
N PHE A 184 -9.33 13.32 17.58
CA PHE A 184 -10.46 12.44 17.84
C PHE A 184 -10.02 10.97 17.80
N CYS A 185 -9.37 10.54 16.70
CA CYS A 185 -8.91 9.16 16.55
C CYS A 185 -7.94 8.76 17.66
N LEU A 186 -7.00 9.65 18.03
CA LEU A 186 -6.03 9.37 19.10
C LEU A 186 -6.70 9.21 20.47
N ARG A 187 -7.73 10.03 20.78
CA ARG A 187 -8.53 9.86 22.01
C ARG A 187 -9.33 8.57 22.00
N TYR A 188 -9.97 8.24 20.87
CA TYR A 188 -10.71 6.98 20.71
C TYR A 188 -9.79 5.77 20.93
N ILE A 189 -8.59 5.77 20.32
CA ILE A 189 -7.57 4.73 20.53
C ILE A 189 -7.21 4.64 22.02
N SER A 190 -6.94 5.77 22.67
CA SER A 190 -6.55 5.76 24.08
C SER A 190 -7.62 5.16 25.00
N GLN A 191 -8.90 5.32 24.65
CA GLN A 191 -10.03 4.82 25.45
C GLN A 191 -10.32 3.34 25.15
N LYS A 192 -10.34 2.94 23.89
CA LYS A 192 -10.78 1.60 23.47
C LYS A 192 -9.64 0.60 23.24
N TYR A 193 -8.47 1.10 22.87
CA TYR A 193 -7.28 0.32 22.51
C TYR A 193 -6.02 0.82 23.25
N PRO A 194 -6.03 0.86 24.60
CA PRO A 194 -4.94 1.47 25.40
C PRO A 194 -3.57 0.84 25.15
N GLU A 195 -3.51 -0.40 24.67
CA GLU A 195 -2.29 -1.10 24.28
C GLU A 195 -1.56 -0.43 23.10
N TYR A 196 -2.25 0.40 22.30
CA TYR A 196 -1.65 1.18 21.21
C TYR A 196 -1.05 2.52 21.67
N ASN A 197 -1.27 2.96 22.92
CA ASN A 197 -0.84 4.28 23.39
C ASN A 197 0.68 4.51 23.22
N GLY A 198 1.51 3.50 23.47
CA GLY A 198 2.95 3.57 23.25
C GLY A 198 3.32 3.79 21.78
N ALA A 199 2.62 3.11 20.87
CA ALA A 199 2.81 3.26 19.44
C ALA A 199 2.34 4.62 18.93
N VAL A 200 1.20 5.12 19.43
CA VAL A 200 0.70 6.48 19.15
C VAL A 200 1.73 7.52 19.51
N GLN A 201 2.22 7.50 20.75
CA GLN A 201 3.21 8.48 21.23
C GLN A 201 4.49 8.45 20.40
N ARG A 202 4.98 7.26 20.06
CA ARG A 202 6.19 7.06 19.29
C ARG A 202 6.00 7.56 17.84
N TYR A 203 4.97 7.08 17.15
CA TYR A 203 4.76 7.40 15.75
C TYR A 203 4.40 8.87 15.50
N MET A 204 3.59 9.50 16.36
CA MET A 204 3.23 10.92 16.22
C MET A 204 4.44 11.85 16.35
N LYS A 205 5.47 11.46 17.13
CA LYS A 205 6.73 12.19 17.28
C LYS A 205 7.77 11.82 16.22
N ASP A 206 7.62 10.67 15.54
CA ASP A 206 8.58 10.22 14.53
C ASP A 206 8.68 11.22 13.38
N THR A 207 9.92 11.43 12.92
CA THR A 207 10.26 12.33 11.82
C THR A 207 10.02 11.72 10.44
N ASN A 208 9.68 10.44 10.38
CA ASN A 208 9.39 9.70 9.16
C ASN A 208 7.98 9.11 9.22
N GLY A 209 7.22 9.23 8.12
CA GLY A 209 5.83 8.78 8.03
C GLY A 209 5.58 7.78 6.92
N TYR A 210 4.55 6.95 7.09
CA TYR A 210 3.96 6.12 6.04
C TYR A 210 2.83 6.89 5.36
N PHE A 211 2.71 6.71 4.05
CA PHE A 211 1.71 7.41 3.23
C PHE A 211 1.15 6.49 2.14
N TYR A 212 0.07 6.96 1.51
CA TYR A 212 -0.54 6.41 0.29
C TYR A 212 -1.45 5.20 0.50
N ASN A 213 -1.64 4.69 1.71
CA ASN A 213 -2.45 3.51 2.01
C ASN A 213 -2.09 2.28 1.14
N VAL A 214 -0.79 2.13 0.81
CA VAL A 214 -0.26 1.02 0.00
C VAL A 214 0.55 0.07 0.89
N PHE A 215 0.25 -1.22 0.80
CA PHE A 215 0.97 -2.29 1.51
C PHE A 215 0.57 -3.65 0.94
N VAL A 216 1.30 -4.71 1.34
CA VAL A 216 0.88 -6.11 1.19
C VAL A 216 1.07 -6.81 2.54
N ALA A 217 0.06 -7.53 3.02
CA ALA A 217 0.06 -8.18 4.32
C ALA A 217 -0.45 -9.62 4.23
N THR A 218 -0.02 -10.48 5.14
CA THR A 218 -0.69 -11.77 5.38
C THR A 218 -2.12 -11.53 5.83
N LYS A 219 -2.97 -12.54 5.63
CA LYS A 219 -4.38 -12.52 6.02
C LYS A 219 -4.58 -12.10 7.47
N GLU A 220 -3.80 -12.66 8.40
CA GLU A 220 -3.91 -12.40 9.83
C GLU A 220 -3.67 -10.93 10.14
N ILE A 221 -2.58 -10.36 9.62
CA ILE A 221 -2.24 -8.94 9.83
C ILE A 221 -3.28 -8.04 9.17
N PHE A 222 -3.73 -8.36 7.96
CA PHE A 222 -4.73 -7.57 7.25
C PHE A 222 -6.06 -7.51 7.98
N PHE A 223 -6.56 -8.67 8.45
CA PHE A 223 -7.84 -8.73 9.15
C PHE A 223 -7.79 -8.05 10.52
N GLU A 224 -6.69 -8.22 11.26
CA GLU A 224 -6.47 -7.49 12.53
C GLU A 224 -6.42 -5.98 12.30
N TYR A 225 -5.68 -5.53 11.28
CA TYR A 225 -5.62 -4.12 10.90
C TYR A 225 -6.97 -3.56 10.51
N CYS A 226 -7.74 -4.24 9.67
CA CYS A 226 -9.06 -3.79 9.23
C CYS A 226 -10.06 -3.70 10.37
N ASN A 227 -10.11 -4.70 11.26
CA ASN A 227 -10.94 -4.64 12.45
C ASN A 227 -10.67 -3.37 13.27
N TRP A 228 -9.40 -3.10 13.54
CA TRP A 228 -8.99 -1.94 14.33
C TRP A 228 -9.20 -0.62 13.56
N LEU A 229 -8.79 -0.55 12.29
CA LEU A 229 -8.89 0.66 11.48
C LEU A 229 -10.33 1.12 11.28
N PHE A 230 -11.19 0.20 10.82
CA PHE A 230 -12.55 0.56 10.46
C PHE A 230 -13.41 0.82 11.68
N ASP A 231 -13.15 0.22 12.83
CA ASP A 231 -13.82 0.60 14.08
C ASP A 231 -13.53 2.07 14.44
N ILE A 232 -12.28 2.52 14.33
CA ILE A 232 -11.90 3.90 14.61
C ILE A 232 -12.49 4.86 13.56
N LEU A 233 -12.35 4.53 12.29
CA LEU A 233 -12.78 5.43 11.21
C LEU A 233 -14.30 5.55 11.11
N MET A 234 -15.06 4.49 11.38
CA MET A 234 -16.51 4.55 11.42
C MET A 234 -16.99 5.36 12.62
N ALA A 235 -16.37 5.21 13.80
CA ALA A 235 -16.66 6.03 14.95
C ALA A 235 -16.38 7.52 14.69
N PHE A 236 -15.29 7.82 13.95
CA PHE A 236 -14.97 9.16 13.52
C PHE A 236 -16.00 9.69 12.51
N ASP A 237 -16.30 8.93 11.47
CA ASP A 237 -17.22 9.32 10.40
C ASP A 237 -18.62 9.64 10.91
N ASN A 238 -19.11 8.85 11.86
CA ASN A 238 -20.45 9.03 12.47
C ASN A 238 -20.63 10.36 13.23
N GLN A 239 -19.53 10.98 13.68
CA GLN A 239 -19.62 12.23 14.46
C GLN A 239 -19.09 13.46 13.68
N LYS A 240 -18.45 13.27 12.54
CA LYS A 240 -17.86 14.35 11.74
C LYS A 240 -18.94 15.05 10.94
N ASP A 241 -18.99 16.38 11.08
CA ASP A 241 -19.76 17.23 10.17
C ASP A 241 -18.98 17.49 8.89
N TYR A 242 -19.57 17.19 7.75
CA TYR A 242 -19.00 17.35 6.42
C TYR A 242 -19.62 18.49 5.60
N SER A 243 -20.62 19.21 6.14
CA SER A 243 -21.49 20.14 5.39
C SER A 243 -20.71 21.28 4.71
N ASP A 244 -19.64 21.79 5.36
CA ASP A 244 -18.85 22.93 4.87
C ASP A 244 -17.51 22.55 4.25
N LEU A 245 -17.29 21.25 3.97
CA LEU A 245 -16.00 20.77 3.47
C LEU A 245 -15.95 20.80 1.94
N ASP A 246 -14.82 21.26 1.39
CA ASP A 246 -14.53 21.15 -0.03
C ASP A 246 -14.18 19.69 -0.44
N THR A 247 -14.12 19.44 -1.74
CA THR A 247 -13.83 18.10 -2.32
C THR A 247 -12.46 17.52 -1.91
N TYR A 248 -11.54 18.33 -1.44
CA TYR A 248 -10.28 17.86 -0.90
C TYR A 248 -10.38 17.53 0.58
N SER A 249 -10.97 18.44 1.37
CA SER A 249 -11.08 18.31 2.82
C SER A 249 -12.03 17.20 3.26
N ILE A 250 -13.05 16.88 2.43
CA ILE A 250 -13.97 15.77 2.71
C ILE A 250 -13.26 14.39 2.79
N ARG A 251 -12.10 14.23 2.17
CA ARG A 251 -11.31 12.99 2.12
C ARG A 251 -10.63 12.62 3.45
N THR A 252 -11.17 13.09 4.55
CA THR A 252 -10.56 13.02 5.89
C THR A 252 -10.23 11.59 6.32
N ALA A 253 -11.17 10.64 6.15
CA ALA A 253 -10.94 9.24 6.53
C ALA A 253 -9.76 8.63 5.76
N GLY A 254 -9.60 8.94 4.46
CA GLY A 254 -8.45 8.52 3.67
C GLY A 254 -7.12 9.05 4.24
N PHE A 255 -7.07 10.32 4.68
CA PHE A 255 -5.86 10.91 5.28
C PHE A 255 -5.59 10.36 6.69
N LEU A 256 -6.64 10.11 7.48
CA LEU A 256 -6.51 9.47 8.79
C LEU A 256 -5.99 8.05 8.66
N GLY A 257 -6.47 7.28 7.66
CA GLY A 257 -6.01 5.92 7.39
C GLY A 257 -4.50 5.82 7.24
N GLU A 258 -3.87 6.77 6.50
CA GLU A 258 -2.40 6.81 6.37
C GLU A 258 -1.68 6.98 7.73
N ARG A 259 -2.23 7.79 8.64
CA ARG A 259 -1.63 8.01 9.97
C ARG A 259 -1.87 6.83 10.89
N LEU A 260 -3.06 6.27 10.86
CA LEU A 260 -3.42 5.09 11.63
C LEU A 260 -2.61 3.86 11.18
N PHE A 261 -2.38 3.69 9.88
CA PHE A 261 -1.49 2.64 9.37
C PHE A 261 -0.10 2.72 10.00
N GLY A 262 0.48 3.93 10.09
CA GLY A 262 1.78 4.13 10.72
C GLY A 262 1.79 3.81 12.22
N VAL A 263 0.70 4.13 12.96
CA VAL A 263 0.52 3.73 14.36
C VAL A 263 0.47 2.20 14.47
N TYR A 264 -0.32 1.54 13.61
CA TYR A 264 -0.45 0.09 13.59
C TYR A 264 0.89 -0.61 13.33
N VAL A 265 1.62 -0.21 12.28
CA VAL A 265 2.96 -0.77 11.97
C VAL A 265 3.93 -0.54 13.13
N THR A 266 3.86 0.62 13.79
CA THR A 266 4.70 0.91 14.96
C THR A 266 4.34 0.00 16.13
N HIS A 267 3.05 -0.26 16.36
CA HIS A 267 2.58 -1.20 17.37
C HIS A 267 3.09 -2.63 17.10
N LEU A 268 2.97 -3.12 15.87
CA LEU A 268 3.52 -4.43 15.48
C LEU A 268 5.01 -4.55 15.75
N LYS A 269 5.80 -3.54 15.37
CA LYS A 269 7.26 -3.51 15.62
C LYS A 269 7.62 -3.54 17.11
N MET A 270 6.78 -2.95 17.96
CA MET A 270 6.99 -2.92 19.41
C MET A 270 6.58 -4.21 20.10
N THR A 271 5.49 -4.85 19.64
CA THR A 271 4.86 -5.99 20.33
C THR A 271 5.22 -7.34 19.71
N ARG A 272 5.55 -7.36 18.42
CA ARG A 272 5.83 -8.59 17.64
C ARG A 272 7.17 -8.46 16.88
N PRO A 273 8.31 -8.38 17.56
CA PRO A 273 9.63 -8.13 16.94
C PRO A 273 10.10 -9.24 15.97
N LYS A 274 9.46 -10.41 16.00
CA LYS A 274 9.76 -11.53 15.09
C LYS A 274 9.08 -11.40 13.72
N LEU A 275 8.09 -10.50 13.56
CA LEU A 275 7.43 -10.28 12.27
C LEU A 275 8.43 -9.75 11.24
N LYS A 276 8.43 -10.36 10.08
CA LYS A 276 9.26 -9.92 8.95
C LYS A 276 8.55 -8.78 8.20
N ILE A 277 8.86 -7.55 8.60
CA ILE A 277 8.34 -6.33 7.98
C ILE A 277 9.40 -5.78 7.01
N VAL A 278 9.08 -5.77 5.73
CA VAL A 278 9.97 -5.32 4.64
C VAL A 278 9.51 -3.97 4.10
N HIS A 279 10.45 -3.08 3.77
CA HIS A 279 10.16 -1.78 3.17
C HIS A 279 10.51 -1.79 1.69
N ALA A 280 9.57 -1.32 0.86
CA ALA A 280 9.77 -1.22 -0.59
C ALA A 280 9.48 0.21 -1.09
N PRO A 281 10.17 0.69 -2.12
CA PRO A 281 9.89 2.00 -2.71
C PRO A 281 8.54 1.99 -3.44
N VAL A 282 7.85 3.14 -3.40
CA VAL A 282 6.62 3.34 -4.18
C VAL A 282 6.98 3.92 -5.54
N VAL A 283 6.47 3.29 -6.58
CA VAL A 283 6.57 3.74 -7.97
C VAL A 283 5.40 4.67 -8.26
N PHE A 284 5.71 5.93 -8.58
CA PHE A 284 4.73 6.94 -8.95
C PHE A 284 4.63 7.05 -10.46
N ILE A 285 3.46 6.73 -10.99
CA ILE A 285 3.13 6.88 -12.40
C ILE A 285 2.49 8.25 -12.61
N LYS A 286 3.12 9.12 -13.40
CA LYS A 286 2.66 10.50 -13.62
C LYS A 286 1.53 10.58 -14.63
N ASN A 287 1.59 9.77 -15.69
CA ASN A 287 0.66 9.76 -16.81
C ASN A 287 0.20 8.34 -17.07
N THR A 288 -1.05 8.03 -16.80
CA THR A 288 -1.62 6.71 -17.05
C THR A 288 -2.30 6.61 -18.41
N HIS A 289 -2.56 7.76 -19.06
CA HIS A 289 -3.19 7.84 -20.40
C HIS A 289 -2.20 7.81 -21.57
N ASP A 290 -0.90 7.90 -21.32
CA ASP A 290 0.10 7.99 -22.37
C ASP A 290 0.62 6.60 -22.74
N ASN A 291 0.04 6.01 -23.80
CA ASN A 291 0.48 4.75 -24.42
C ASN A 291 1.73 4.88 -25.28
N THR A 292 2.35 6.07 -25.35
CA THR A 292 3.59 6.20 -26.11
C THR A 292 4.69 5.37 -25.42
N PRO A 293 5.33 4.43 -26.12
CA PRO A 293 6.47 3.72 -25.58
C PRO A 293 7.59 4.73 -25.36
N HIS A 294 7.65 5.31 -24.17
CA HIS A 294 8.83 6.06 -23.77
C HIS A 294 9.95 5.04 -23.63
N VAL A 295 10.75 4.92 -24.68
CA VAL A 295 12.06 4.28 -24.60
C VAL A 295 12.84 5.06 -23.55
N ALA A 296 12.75 4.59 -22.31
CA ALA A 296 13.42 5.21 -21.18
C ALA A 296 14.93 4.95 -21.29
N LYS A 297 15.61 5.73 -22.14
CA LYS A 297 17.06 5.98 -22.03
C LYS A 297 17.37 6.91 -20.85
N THR A 298 16.52 7.01 -19.85
CA THR A 298 16.71 7.91 -18.73
C THR A 298 17.20 7.13 -17.52
N LYS A 299 18.47 7.26 -17.21
CA LYS A 299 18.99 7.04 -15.86
C LYS A 299 18.03 7.73 -14.90
N TYR A 300 17.44 6.98 -13.96
CA TYR A 300 16.52 7.49 -12.95
C TYR A 300 17.16 8.67 -12.22
N LYS A 301 16.78 9.91 -12.58
CA LYS A 301 17.14 11.08 -11.78
C LYS A 301 16.25 11.06 -10.53
N GLN A 302 16.79 10.58 -9.43
CA GLN A 302 16.22 10.70 -8.11
C GLN A 302 15.95 12.18 -7.81
N SER A 303 14.68 12.61 -7.85
CA SER A 303 14.32 13.94 -7.37
C SER A 303 13.78 13.82 -5.94
N ILE A 304 14.70 13.71 -4.99
CA ILE A 304 14.41 13.64 -3.55
C ILE A 304 13.56 14.84 -3.09
N GLY A 305 13.76 16.02 -3.70
CA GLY A 305 13.11 17.26 -3.26
C GLY A 305 11.61 17.35 -3.59
N THR A 306 11.14 16.81 -4.72
CA THR A 306 9.75 17.02 -5.15
C THR A 306 8.74 16.09 -4.48
N SER A 307 9.14 14.87 -4.09
CA SER A 307 8.25 13.94 -3.37
C SER A 307 8.01 14.40 -1.94
N ALA A 308 9.04 14.81 -1.22
CA ALA A 308 8.91 15.38 0.12
C ALA A 308 8.06 16.67 0.10
N LEU A 309 8.27 17.55 -0.90
CA LEU A 309 7.50 18.78 -1.05
C LEU A 309 6.02 18.52 -1.35
N ASN A 310 5.70 17.49 -2.14
CA ASN A 310 4.30 17.12 -2.45
C ASN A 310 3.58 16.50 -1.26
N CYS A 311 4.28 15.81 -0.35
CA CYS A 311 3.72 15.28 0.89
C CYS A 311 3.42 16.39 1.92
N VAL A 312 4.32 17.37 2.03
CA VAL A 312 4.20 18.47 3.00
C VAL A 312 3.28 19.57 2.49
N LEU A 313 3.25 19.81 1.18
CA LEU A 313 2.49 20.84 0.50
C LEU A 313 1.74 20.25 -0.72
N PRO A 314 0.59 19.62 -0.53
CA PRO A 314 -0.20 19.02 -1.61
C PRO A 314 -0.46 20.00 -2.75
N ARG A 315 -0.47 19.49 -4.01
CA ARG A 315 -0.76 20.31 -5.18
C ARG A 315 -2.17 20.90 -5.06
N GLY A 316 -2.30 22.23 -5.26
CA GLY A 316 -3.58 22.94 -5.15
C GLY A 316 -3.89 23.51 -3.77
N SER A 317 -3.14 23.15 -2.71
CA SER A 317 -3.37 23.75 -1.39
C SER A 317 -3.01 25.23 -1.36
N ARG A 318 -3.81 26.06 -0.65
CA ARG A 318 -3.54 27.50 -0.45
C ARG A 318 -2.14 27.76 0.11
N ARG A 319 -1.62 26.85 0.92
CA ARG A 319 -0.27 26.91 1.51
C ARG A 319 0.82 26.70 0.48
N ARG A 320 0.64 25.79 -0.48
CA ARG A 320 1.59 25.61 -1.58
C ARG A 320 1.67 26.85 -2.47
N GLU A 321 0.54 27.47 -2.76
CA GLU A 321 0.50 28.73 -3.53
C GLU A 321 1.16 29.88 -2.75
N PHE A 322 0.98 29.94 -1.44
CA PHE A 322 1.66 30.90 -0.57
C PHE A 322 3.18 30.68 -0.57
N CYS A 323 3.64 29.44 -0.38
CA CYS A 323 5.06 29.10 -0.44
C CYS A 323 5.67 29.37 -1.83
N LYS A 324 4.94 29.14 -2.93
CA LYS A 324 5.38 29.51 -4.29
C LYS A 324 5.51 31.02 -4.45
N LYS A 325 4.58 31.80 -3.88
CA LYS A 325 4.67 33.29 -3.91
C LYS A 325 5.89 33.78 -3.15
N ILE A 326 6.16 33.25 -1.94
CA ILE A 326 7.35 33.58 -1.16
C ILE A 326 8.62 33.17 -1.92
N TYR A 327 8.69 31.95 -2.45
CA TYR A 327 9.85 31.48 -3.21
C TYR A 327 10.14 32.38 -4.43
N LYS A 328 9.09 32.75 -5.20
CA LYS A 328 9.23 33.68 -6.31
C LYS A 328 9.67 35.07 -5.87
N SER A 329 9.23 35.60 -4.70
CA SER A 329 9.63 36.91 -4.19
C SER A 329 11.08 36.95 -3.68
N VAL A 330 11.57 35.82 -3.13
CA VAL A 330 12.90 35.71 -2.52
C VAL A 330 13.96 35.28 -3.54
N PHE A 331 13.63 34.35 -4.45
CA PHE A 331 14.58 33.74 -5.37
C PHE A 331 14.26 33.95 -6.86
N GLY A 332 13.19 34.63 -7.19
CA GLY A 332 12.70 34.84 -8.56
C GLY A 332 13.28 36.05 -9.29
N LYS A 333 14.41 36.62 -8.84
CA LYS A 333 15.17 37.63 -9.60
C LYS A 333 16.39 36.95 -10.23
N LYS A 334 16.20 36.40 -11.39
CA LYS A 334 17.17 36.32 -12.48
C LYS A 334 16.43 36.24 -13.79
#